data_a32c45c386f395125cb8b00fae1373d5
#
_entry.id   a32c45c386f395125cb8b00fae1373d5
#
_cell.length_a   1.000
_cell.length_b   1.000
_cell.length_c   1.000
_cell.angle_alpha   90.00
_cell.angle_beta   90.00
_cell.angle_gamma   90.00
#
_symmetry.space_group_name_H-M   'P 1'
#
loop_
_entity.id
_entity.type
_entity.pdbx_description
1 polymer ?
#
loop_
_entity_poly.entity_id
_entity_poly.type
_entity_poly.pdbx_seq_one_letter_code
_entity_poly.pdbx_strand_id
1 'polypeptide(L)'
;MYTITLADGTKLKNLELNGNNYIAEGVIEDSVFEGNLDTVKITDGETTETFTDMRLMSNIVRDNRSWFVLGEKSAQQKKEEAMEKQMAELQKAMSVLLTGEE
;
A
#
# COMPACT_ATOMS: atom_id res chain seq x y z
N MET A 1 -10.74 -18.55 3.62
CA MET A 1 -10.90 -17.14 3.19
C MET A 1 -9.82 -16.27 3.82
N TYR A 2 -9.39 -15.28 3.11
CA TYR A 2 -8.33 -14.38 3.59
C TYR A 2 -8.93 -13.05 4.06
N THR A 3 -8.28 -12.44 5.04
CA THR A 3 -8.58 -11.08 5.47
C THR A 3 -7.30 -10.28 5.40
N ILE A 4 -7.36 -9.13 4.75
CA ILE A 4 -6.22 -8.21 4.65
C ILE A 4 -6.54 -6.97 5.45
N THR A 5 -5.68 -6.63 6.41
CA THR A 5 -5.80 -5.40 7.20
C THR A 5 -4.78 -4.40 6.68
N LEU A 6 -5.26 -3.25 6.22
CA LEU A 6 -4.43 -2.19 5.68
C LEU A 6 -3.83 -1.32 6.79
N ALA A 7 -2.93 -0.41 6.41
CA ALA A 7 -2.19 0.39 7.38
C ALA A 7 -3.10 1.26 8.26
N ASP A 8 -4.22 1.74 7.72
CA ASP A 8 -5.18 2.55 8.46
C ASP A 8 -6.18 1.75 9.30
N GLY A 9 -6.08 0.41 9.27
CA GLY A 9 -6.98 -0.47 9.98
C GLY A 9 -8.15 -0.98 9.15
N THR A 10 -8.27 -0.57 7.90
CA THR A 10 -9.32 -1.07 7.00
C THR A 10 -9.13 -2.57 6.79
N LYS A 11 -10.20 -3.33 6.94
CA LYS A 11 -10.17 -4.80 6.77
C LYS A 11 -10.92 -5.20 5.52
N LEU A 12 -10.25 -5.95 4.66
CA LEU A 12 -10.83 -6.55 3.47
C LEU A 12 -11.06 -8.03 3.78
N LYS A 13 -12.32 -8.38 4.01
CA LYS A 13 -12.69 -9.74 4.48
C LYS A 13 -13.21 -10.60 3.35
N ASN A 14 -13.25 -11.91 3.62
CA ASN A 14 -13.83 -12.89 2.70
C ASN A 14 -13.19 -12.89 1.33
N LEU A 15 -11.87 -12.76 1.32
CA LEU A 15 -11.10 -12.76 0.07
C LEU A 15 -10.77 -14.19 -0.34
N GLU A 16 -10.96 -14.49 -1.63
CA GLU A 16 -10.50 -15.73 -2.20
C GLU A 16 -9.13 -15.51 -2.81
N LEU A 17 -8.28 -16.53 -2.78
CA LEU A 17 -6.96 -16.45 -3.39
C LEU A 17 -6.94 -17.35 -4.62
N ASN A 18 -6.60 -16.78 -5.77
CA ASN A 18 -6.46 -17.49 -7.04
C ASN A 18 -5.13 -17.10 -7.67
N GLY A 19 -4.13 -17.98 -7.55
CA GLY A 19 -2.77 -17.65 -7.94
C GLY A 19 -2.25 -16.50 -7.11
N ASN A 20 -1.91 -15.38 -7.75
CA ASN A 20 -1.46 -14.17 -7.06
C ASN A 20 -2.58 -13.16 -6.83
N ASN A 21 -3.80 -13.46 -7.28
CA ASN A 21 -4.92 -12.55 -7.16
C ASN A 21 -5.75 -12.82 -5.93
N TYR A 22 -6.09 -11.76 -5.21
CA TYR A 22 -7.13 -11.79 -4.20
C TYR A 22 -8.42 -11.33 -4.84
N ILE A 23 -9.48 -12.08 -4.62
CA ILE A 23 -10.80 -11.79 -5.19
C ILE A 23 -11.73 -11.37 -4.08
N ALA A 24 -12.19 -10.12 -4.16
CA ALA A 24 -13.10 -9.55 -3.17
C ALA A 24 -14.55 -9.96 -3.46
N GLU A 25 -15.42 -9.75 -2.48
CA GLU A 25 -16.85 -9.98 -2.69
C GLU A 25 -17.51 -8.93 -3.57
N GLY A 26 -16.93 -7.75 -3.64
CA GLY A 26 -17.42 -6.63 -4.43
C GLY A 26 -16.28 -5.81 -5.01
N VAL A 27 -16.61 -4.66 -5.54
CA VAL A 27 -15.61 -3.75 -6.13
C VAL A 27 -14.92 -2.96 -5.01
N ILE A 28 -13.59 -2.97 -5.05
CA ILE A 28 -12.76 -2.14 -4.16
C ILE A 28 -12.06 -1.11 -5.04
N GLU A 29 -12.20 0.16 -4.70
CA GLU A 29 -11.56 1.22 -5.47
C GLU A 29 -10.08 1.32 -5.14
N ASP A 30 -9.29 1.76 -6.11
CA ASP A 30 -7.85 1.93 -5.95
C ASP A 30 -7.51 2.87 -4.80
N SER A 31 -8.35 3.87 -4.56
CA SER A 31 -8.16 4.84 -3.49
C SER A 31 -8.09 4.21 -2.09
N VAL A 32 -8.71 3.05 -1.91
CA VAL A 32 -8.64 2.31 -0.64
C VAL A 32 -7.22 1.89 -0.33
N PHE A 33 -6.44 1.59 -1.37
CA PHE A 33 -5.07 1.13 -1.24
C PHE A 33 -4.05 2.28 -1.24
N GLU A 34 -4.40 3.46 -1.74
CA GLU A 34 -3.47 4.58 -1.85
C GLU A 34 -2.96 5.05 -0.50
N GLY A 35 -1.62 5.10 -0.35
CA GLY A 35 -0.99 5.52 0.89
C GLY A 35 -1.27 4.61 2.08
N ASN A 36 -1.77 3.40 1.83
CA ASN A 36 -2.32 2.53 2.87
C ASN A 36 -1.68 1.15 2.88
N LEU A 37 -0.56 0.99 2.20
CA LEU A 37 0.13 -0.30 2.08
C LEU A 37 1.49 -0.32 2.76
N ASP A 38 1.76 0.64 3.65
CA ASP A 38 3.02 0.69 4.41
C ASP A 38 3.14 -0.52 5.34
N THR A 39 2.04 -0.96 5.91
CA THR A 39 1.97 -2.17 6.72
C THR A 39 0.68 -2.89 6.37
N VAL A 40 0.80 -4.15 5.96
CA VAL A 40 -0.34 -4.96 5.56
C VAL A 40 -0.28 -6.28 6.30
N LYS A 41 -1.38 -6.66 6.92
CA LYS A 41 -1.50 -7.95 7.61
C LYS A 41 -2.46 -8.84 6.82
N ILE A 42 -1.99 -10.02 6.48
CA ILE A 42 -2.78 -10.99 5.72
C ILE A 42 -2.96 -12.23 6.58
N THR A 43 -4.20 -12.61 6.82
CA THR A 43 -4.52 -13.78 7.62
C THR A 43 -5.48 -14.70 6.87
N ASP A 44 -5.28 -15.99 7.02
CA ASP A 44 -6.20 -17.02 6.52
C ASP A 44 -7.16 -17.52 7.60
N GLY A 45 -7.10 -16.91 8.79
CA GLY A 45 -7.88 -17.33 9.94
C GLY A 45 -7.08 -18.15 10.96
N GLU A 46 -5.98 -18.76 10.54
CA GLU A 46 -5.12 -19.55 11.41
C GLU A 46 -3.76 -18.90 11.61
N THR A 47 -3.18 -18.38 10.53
CA THR A 47 -1.89 -17.72 10.57
C THR A 47 -2.01 -16.30 10.03
N THR A 48 -1.17 -15.39 10.55
CA THR A 48 -1.13 -14.00 10.11
C THR A 48 0.28 -13.67 9.70
N GLU A 49 0.44 -13.11 8.50
CA GLU A 49 1.71 -12.60 8.03
C GLU A 49 1.63 -11.07 7.93
N THR A 50 2.73 -10.40 8.30
CA THR A 50 2.82 -8.94 8.21
C THR A 50 3.82 -8.59 7.14
N PHE A 51 3.40 -7.72 6.22
CA PHE A 51 4.23 -7.22 5.13
C PHE A 51 4.37 -5.71 5.26
N THR A 52 5.52 -5.18 4.89
CA THR A 52 5.78 -3.75 4.91
C THR A 52 6.17 -3.27 3.51
N ASP A 53 5.94 -1.98 3.25
CA ASP A 53 6.30 -1.36 1.98
C ASP A 53 5.72 -2.10 0.78
N MET A 54 4.43 -2.38 0.85
CA MET A 54 3.70 -3.04 -0.24
C MET A 54 3.17 -2.03 -1.24
N ARG A 55 2.82 -2.51 -2.41
CA ARG A 55 2.18 -1.72 -3.47
C ARG A 55 1.06 -2.50 -4.11
N LEU A 56 0.10 -1.80 -4.68
CA LEU A 56 -0.94 -2.41 -5.49
C LEU A 56 -0.38 -2.62 -6.90
N MET A 57 -0.23 -3.87 -7.30
CA MET A 57 0.31 -4.20 -8.62
C MET A 57 -0.77 -4.16 -9.70
N SER A 58 -1.97 -4.60 -9.36
CA SER A 58 -3.10 -4.52 -10.27
C SER A 58 -4.40 -4.60 -9.49
N ASN A 59 -5.45 -4.01 -10.03
CA ASN A 59 -6.81 -4.11 -9.51
C ASN A 59 -7.74 -4.12 -10.70
N ILE A 60 -8.27 -5.30 -11.04
CA ILE A 60 -9.12 -5.50 -12.20
C ILE A 60 -10.50 -5.90 -11.70
N VAL A 61 -11.54 -5.28 -12.24
CA VAL A 61 -12.92 -5.63 -11.90
C VAL A 61 -13.45 -6.63 -12.91
N ARG A 62 -13.93 -7.77 -12.39
CA ARG A 62 -14.59 -8.82 -13.18
C ARG A 62 -15.83 -9.27 -12.42
N ASP A 63 -16.94 -9.36 -13.12
CA ASP A 63 -18.22 -9.82 -12.53
C ASP A 63 -18.58 -9.06 -11.26
N ASN A 64 -18.35 -7.73 -11.26
CA ASN A 64 -18.60 -6.84 -10.13
C ASN A 64 -17.78 -7.19 -8.89
N ARG A 65 -16.62 -7.82 -9.07
CA ARG A 65 -15.69 -8.18 -8.01
C ARG A 65 -14.30 -7.65 -8.37
N SER A 66 -13.60 -7.14 -7.39
CA SER A 66 -12.21 -6.72 -7.58
C SER A 66 -11.26 -7.91 -7.47
N TRP A 67 -10.42 -8.05 -8.49
CA TRP A 67 -9.30 -8.99 -8.50
C TRP A 67 -8.04 -8.15 -8.39
N PHE A 68 -7.35 -8.26 -7.28
CA PHE A 68 -6.18 -7.40 -7.06
C PHE A 68 -4.96 -8.21 -6.64
N VAL A 69 -3.79 -7.66 -6.97
CA VAL A 69 -2.49 -8.24 -6.61
C VAL A 69 -1.70 -7.20 -5.84
N LEU A 70 -1.19 -7.61 -4.69
CA LEU A 70 -0.27 -6.80 -3.89
C LEU A 70 1.13 -7.37 -4.04
N GLY A 71 2.12 -6.50 -4.07
CA GLY A 71 3.52 -6.90 -4.14
C GLY A 71 4.38 -6.00 -3.29
N GLU A 72 5.63 -6.39 -3.09
CA GLU A 72 6.58 -5.56 -2.37
C GLU A 72 7.14 -4.50 -3.29
N LYS A 73 7.40 -3.30 -2.75
CA LYS A 73 8.09 -2.27 -3.49
C LYS A 73 9.52 -2.73 -3.79
N SER A 74 10.02 -2.40 -4.97
CA SER A 74 11.40 -2.72 -5.32
C SER A 74 12.35 -1.86 -4.49
N ALA A 75 13.61 -2.31 -4.37
CA ALA A 75 14.64 -1.54 -3.67
C ALA A 75 14.82 -0.16 -4.30
N GLN A 76 14.70 -0.06 -5.62
CA GLN A 76 14.81 1.19 -6.33
C GLN A 76 13.65 2.14 -5.96
N GLN A 77 12.43 1.65 -5.88
CA GLN A 77 11.27 2.45 -5.48
C GLN A 77 11.42 3.00 -4.07
N LYS A 78 11.89 2.16 -3.14
CA LYS A 78 12.14 2.60 -1.77
C LYS A 78 13.20 3.69 -1.72
N LYS A 79 14.25 3.55 -2.51
CA LYS A 79 15.35 4.53 -2.59
C LYS A 79 14.85 5.85 -3.16
N GLU A 80 14.05 5.81 -4.23
CA GLU A 80 13.48 7.01 -4.84
C GLU A 80 12.58 7.77 -3.87
N GLU A 81 11.72 7.07 -3.14
CA GLU A 81 10.84 7.69 -2.14
C GLU A 81 11.66 8.35 -1.01
N ALA A 82 12.71 7.69 -0.55
CA ALA A 82 13.59 8.24 0.47
C ALA A 82 14.31 9.49 -0.03
N MET A 83 14.76 9.50 -1.27
CA MET A 83 15.41 10.66 -1.87
C MET A 83 14.46 11.85 -2.02
N GLU A 84 13.24 11.60 -2.46
CA GLU A 84 12.22 12.66 -2.56
C GLU A 84 11.96 13.30 -1.20
N LYS A 85 11.88 12.51 -0.17
CA LYS A 85 11.65 12.99 1.18
C LYS A 85 12.82 13.84 1.67
N GLN A 86 14.06 13.40 1.40
CA GLN A 86 15.25 14.17 1.76
C GLN A 86 15.31 15.50 1.01
N MET A 87 14.97 15.51 -0.26
CA MET A 87 14.95 16.74 -1.05
C MET A 87 13.93 17.74 -0.51
N ALA A 88 12.77 17.28 -0.10
CA ALA A 88 11.77 18.15 0.49
C ALA A 88 12.26 18.78 1.80
N GLU A 89 12.95 18.02 2.63
CA GLU A 89 13.52 18.53 3.87
C GLU A 89 14.63 19.55 3.60
N LEU A 90 15.49 19.29 2.61
CA LEU A 90 16.55 20.22 2.24
C LEU A 90 15.99 21.53 1.68
N GLN A 91 14.98 21.46 0.84
CA GLN A 91 14.33 22.66 0.30
C GLN A 91 13.72 23.51 1.40
N LYS A 92 13.12 22.90 2.38
CA LYS A 92 12.54 23.58 3.52
C LYS A 92 13.61 24.32 4.34
N ALA A 93 14.72 23.64 4.61
CA ALA A 93 15.85 24.24 5.35
C ALA A 93 16.46 25.40 4.58
N MET A 94 16.65 25.25 3.27
CA MET A 94 17.19 26.31 2.42
C MET A 94 16.26 27.52 2.37
N SER A 95 14.96 27.30 2.31
CA SER A 95 13.98 28.38 2.31
C SER A 95 14.06 29.22 3.58
N VAL A 96 14.21 28.59 4.73
CA VAL A 96 14.37 29.29 6.01
C VAL A 96 15.66 30.12 6.00
N LEU A 97 16.76 29.57 5.53
CA LEU A 97 18.03 30.29 5.45
C LEU A 97 17.97 31.47 4.50
N LEU A 98 17.32 31.31 3.36
CA LEU A 98 17.22 32.38 2.35
C LEU A 98 16.32 33.53 2.81
N THR A 99 15.29 33.25 3.57
CA THR A 99 14.39 34.28 4.07
C THR A 99 14.95 35.00 5.30
N GLY A 100 15.96 34.42 5.92
CA GLY A 100 16.57 35.02 7.11
C GLY A 100 15.69 35.02 8.31
N GLU A 101 14.68 34.20 8.33
CA GLU A 101 13.76 34.11 9.44
C GLU A 101 14.19 33.14 10.47
N GLU A 102 15.29 32.79 10.58
CA GLU A 102 15.75 31.89 11.52
C GLU A 102 15.58 32.10 12.81
#